data_06faed1252101fc439eb7ea01cca68ad
#
_entry.id   06faed1252101fc439eb7ea01cca68ad
#
_cell.length_a   1.000
_cell.length_b   1.000
_cell.length_c   1.000
_cell.angle_alpha   90.00
_cell.angle_beta   90.00
_cell.angle_gamma   90.00
#
_symmetry.space_group_name_H-M   'P 1'
#
loop_
_entity.id
_entity.type
_entity.pdbx_description
1 polymer ?
#
loop_
_entity_poly.entity_id
_entity_poly.type
_entity_poly.pdbx_seq_one_letter_code
_entity_poly.pdbx_strand_id
1 'polypeptide(L)'
;MKRVLVLSDSHGNVGNKIRAVKREEPDMILHLGDCVVDADALRREFPHITMVNVPGNCDFSRGDTERLIDIDGYKVLMCHGHTYGVKMSYMHLELHAKEIGADLALFGHTHKLFYDKHNGLAMMNPGSIGAPLWGCMPSYGIITFDKEHDVMKLDVDYIEY
;
A
#
# COMPACT_ATOMS: atom_id res chain seq x y z
N MET A 1 -19.27 1.03 2.12
CA MET A 1 -18.23 0.31 1.34
C MET A 1 -17.21 1.30 0.82
N LYS A 2 -15.93 0.98 0.95
CA LYS A 2 -14.79 1.78 0.46
C LYS A 2 -13.91 0.94 -0.44
N ARG A 3 -13.58 1.47 -1.62
CA ARG A 3 -12.63 0.87 -2.55
C ARG A 3 -11.31 1.63 -2.47
N VAL A 4 -10.25 0.95 -2.07
CA VAL A 4 -8.95 1.54 -1.77
C VAL A 4 -7.88 0.98 -2.71
N LEU A 5 -7.16 1.87 -3.38
CA LEU A 5 -6.01 1.53 -4.22
C LEU A 5 -4.73 1.62 -3.39
N VAL A 6 -3.91 0.57 -3.42
CA VAL A 6 -2.66 0.50 -2.67
C VAL A 6 -1.48 0.45 -3.63
N LEU A 7 -0.59 1.44 -3.52
CA LEU A 7 0.57 1.63 -4.39
C LEU A 7 1.85 1.67 -3.57
N SER A 8 2.94 1.16 -4.12
CA SER A 8 4.26 1.21 -3.50
C SER A 8 5.38 1.18 -4.53
N ASP A 9 6.55 1.69 -4.13
CA ASP A 9 7.81 1.55 -4.86
C ASP A 9 7.72 2.03 -6.32
N SER A 10 7.23 3.25 -6.50
CA SER A 10 6.99 3.84 -7.82
C SER A 10 8.27 4.29 -8.53
N HIS A 11 9.31 4.68 -7.79
CA HIS A 11 10.63 5.05 -8.31
C HIS A 11 10.58 5.92 -9.58
N GLY A 12 9.77 6.99 -9.54
CA GLY A 12 9.64 7.94 -10.63
C GLY A 12 8.59 7.60 -11.69
N ASN A 13 7.96 6.42 -11.63
CA ASN A 13 6.97 6.02 -12.62
C ASN A 13 5.56 6.53 -12.24
N VAL A 14 5.31 7.80 -12.52
CA VAL A 14 3.99 8.43 -12.29
C VAL A 14 2.94 7.90 -13.27
N GLY A 15 3.34 7.60 -14.51
CA GLY A 15 2.44 7.13 -15.56
C GLY A 15 1.67 5.86 -15.18
N ASN A 16 2.35 4.87 -14.61
CA ASN A 16 1.69 3.63 -14.17
C ASN A 16 0.68 3.89 -13.05
N LYS A 17 1.00 4.79 -12.13
CA LYS A 17 0.07 5.17 -11.06
C LYS A 17 -1.19 5.83 -11.60
N ILE A 18 -1.05 6.76 -12.54
CA ILE A 18 -2.19 7.42 -13.18
C ILE A 18 -3.07 6.39 -13.90
N ARG A 19 -2.46 5.44 -14.60
CA ARG A 19 -3.19 4.35 -15.26
C ARG A 19 -4.00 3.52 -14.26
N ALA A 20 -3.39 3.15 -13.14
CA ALA A 20 -4.07 2.39 -12.09
C ALA A 20 -5.27 3.17 -11.51
N VAL A 21 -5.09 4.45 -11.17
CA VAL A 21 -6.17 5.28 -10.63
C VAL A 21 -7.33 5.42 -11.62
N LYS A 22 -7.03 5.69 -12.89
CA LYS A 22 -8.06 5.83 -13.94
C LYS A 22 -8.83 4.53 -14.17
N ARG A 23 -8.16 3.40 -14.06
CA ARG A 23 -8.77 2.08 -14.26
C ARG A 23 -9.67 1.68 -13.10
N GLU A 24 -9.21 1.93 -11.87
CA GLU A 24 -9.87 1.44 -10.66
C GLU A 24 -10.88 2.40 -10.07
N GLU A 25 -10.76 3.69 -10.36
CA GLU A 25 -11.62 4.77 -9.83
C GLU A 25 -11.83 4.63 -8.31
N PRO A 26 -10.75 4.62 -7.50
CA PRO A 26 -10.85 4.35 -6.07
C PRO A 26 -11.45 5.51 -5.28
N ASP A 27 -12.02 5.20 -4.13
CA ASP A 27 -12.45 6.20 -3.15
C ASP A 27 -11.26 6.81 -2.41
N MET A 28 -10.17 6.06 -2.26
CA MET A 28 -8.98 6.43 -1.51
C MET A 28 -7.74 5.78 -2.10
N ILE A 29 -6.60 6.45 -1.98
CA ILE A 29 -5.30 5.93 -2.40
C ILE A 29 -4.37 5.88 -1.20
N LEU A 30 -3.69 4.75 -1.01
CA LEU A 30 -2.63 4.56 -0.02
C LEU A 30 -1.31 4.33 -0.75
N HIS A 31 -0.29 5.12 -0.44
CA HIS A 31 1.05 5.01 -1.02
C HIS A 31 2.06 4.65 0.07
N LEU A 32 2.74 3.53 -0.10
CA LEU A 32 3.58 2.91 0.92
C LEU A 32 5.06 3.29 0.83
N GLY A 33 5.40 4.32 0.05
CA GLY A 33 6.76 4.87 0.00
C GLY A 33 7.57 4.46 -1.21
N ASP A 34 8.77 4.89 -1.17
CA ASP A 34 9.77 5.04 -2.21
C ASP A 34 9.24 5.85 -3.39
N CYS A 35 9.52 7.07 -3.25
CA CYS A 35 9.31 8.31 -3.97
C CYS A 35 8.07 9.08 -3.54
N VAL A 36 8.19 9.82 -2.42
CA VAL A 36 7.14 10.72 -1.91
C VAL A 36 6.78 11.80 -2.94
N VAL A 37 7.76 12.26 -3.74
CA VAL A 37 7.53 13.23 -4.83
C VAL A 37 6.50 12.70 -5.83
N ASP A 38 6.53 11.40 -6.12
CA ASP A 38 5.58 10.78 -7.02
C ASP A 38 4.16 10.74 -6.40
N ALA A 39 4.08 10.60 -5.08
CA ALA A 39 2.81 10.69 -4.37
C ALA A 39 2.20 12.09 -4.49
N ASP A 40 3.03 13.13 -4.36
CA ASP A 40 2.58 14.51 -4.52
C ASP A 40 2.13 14.81 -5.96
N ALA A 41 2.82 14.25 -6.95
CA ALA A 41 2.40 14.37 -8.35
C ALA A 41 1.00 13.74 -8.56
N LEU A 42 0.76 12.60 -7.95
CA LEU A 42 -0.54 11.92 -8.02
C LEU A 42 -1.65 12.73 -7.33
N ARG A 43 -1.35 13.37 -6.20
CA ARG A 43 -2.29 14.28 -5.53
C ARG A 43 -2.71 15.45 -6.41
N ARG A 44 -1.77 16.01 -7.15
CA ARG A 44 -2.05 17.13 -8.08
C ARG A 44 -2.95 16.69 -9.24
N GLU A 45 -2.75 15.48 -9.74
CA GLU A 45 -3.57 14.93 -10.83
C GLU A 45 -4.99 14.57 -10.38
N PHE A 46 -5.15 14.05 -9.15
CA PHE A 46 -6.42 13.61 -8.61
C PHE A 46 -6.74 14.31 -7.27
N PRO A 47 -6.95 15.64 -7.26
CA PRO A 47 -7.11 16.40 -6.01
C PRO A 47 -8.40 16.06 -5.25
N HIS A 48 -9.37 15.42 -5.90
CA HIS A 48 -10.64 15.01 -5.30
C HIS A 48 -10.59 13.63 -4.62
N ILE A 49 -9.51 12.87 -4.81
CA ILE A 49 -9.35 11.55 -4.18
C ILE A 49 -8.50 11.69 -2.92
N THR A 50 -9.01 11.20 -1.79
CA THR A 50 -8.27 11.16 -0.54
C THR A 50 -7.05 10.26 -0.69
N MET A 51 -5.86 10.78 -0.34
CA MET A 51 -4.62 10.03 -0.40
C MET A 51 -3.83 10.16 0.89
N VAL A 52 -3.35 9.01 1.39
CA VAL A 52 -2.46 8.93 2.55
C VAL A 52 -1.18 8.23 2.11
N ASN A 53 -0.02 8.74 2.52
CA ASN A 53 1.27 8.13 2.20
C ASN A 53 2.19 8.06 3.42
N VAL A 54 3.15 7.16 3.34
CA VAL A 54 4.29 7.06 4.26
C VAL A 54 5.59 7.10 3.46
N PRO A 55 6.70 7.59 4.04
CA PRO A 55 7.99 7.61 3.34
C PRO A 55 8.63 6.22 3.31
N GLY A 56 9.41 5.94 2.27
CA GLY A 56 10.28 4.77 2.16
C GLY A 56 11.73 5.09 2.49
N ASN A 57 12.60 4.09 2.38
CA ASN A 57 14.03 4.24 2.67
C ASN A 57 14.77 5.12 1.64
N CYS A 58 14.22 5.29 0.44
CA CYS A 58 14.76 6.19 -0.58
C CYS A 58 14.24 7.61 -0.47
N ASP A 59 13.33 7.89 0.45
CA ASP A 59 12.75 9.21 0.68
C ASP A 59 13.49 9.95 1.78
N PHE A 60 13.83 11.21 1.55
CA PHE A 60 14.48 12.08 2.55
C PHE A 60 13.45 12.86 3.39
N SER A 61 12.26 12.32 3.54
CA SER A 61 11.18 12.95 4.29
C SER A 61 11.39 12.79 5.80
N ARG A 62 11.02 13.83 6.57
CA ARG A 62 10.98 13.82 8.03
C ARG A 62 9.59 13.49 8.56
N GLY A 63 8.83 12.67 7.88
CA GLY A 63 7.50 12.25 8.32
C GLY A 63 7.54 10.99 9.18
N ASP A 64 6.39 10.62 9.70
CA ASP A 64 6.21 9.35 10.39
C ASP A 64 6.46 8.20 9.43
N THR A 65 7.25 7.20 9.87
CA THR A 65 7.58 6.02 9.06
C THR A 65 6.44 5.02 8.99
N GLU A 66 5.44 5.19 9.82
CA GLU A 66 4.22 4.37 9.82
C GLU A 66 3.01 5.20 10.21
N ARG A 67 1.82 4.72 9.80
CA ARG A 67 0.54 5.29 10.20
C ARG A 67 -0.44 4.18 10.52
N LEU A 68 -1.22 4.36 11.58
CA LEU A 68 -2.38 3.53 11.85
C LEU A 68 -3.63 4.37 11.56
N ILE A 69 -4.41 3.96 10.58
CA ILE A 69 -5.61 4.69 10.13
C ILE A 69 -6.84 3.80 10.21
N ASP A 70 -8.01 4.42 10.37
CA ASP A 70 -9.29 3.73 10.30
C ASP A 70 -9.88 3.89 8.91
N ILE A 71 -10.23 2.79 8.27
CA ILE A 71 -10.94 2.78 6.99
C ILE A 71 -12.19 1.94 7.15
N ASP A 72 -13.34 2.58 7.11
CA ASP A 72 -14.65 1.95 7.23
C ASP A 72 -14.76 1.02 8.46
N GLY A 73 -14.13 1.42 9.59
CA GLY A 73 -14.14 0.65 10.84
C GLY A 73 -13.02 -0.38 10.98
N TYR A 74 -12.18 -0.56 9.97
CA TYR A 74 -11.01 -1.42 10.06
C TYR A 74 -9.74 -0.61 10.38
N LYS A 75 -8.91 -1.13 11.26
CA LYS A 75 -7.61 -0.53 11.61
C LYS A 75 -6.54 -1.01 10.66
N VAL A 76 -5.97 -0.07 9.90
CA VAL A 76 -4.99 -0.36 8.86
C VAL A 76 -3.64 0.26 9.24
N LEU A 77 -2.63 -0.58 9.41
CA LEU A 77 -1.25 -0.15 9.59
C LEU A 77 -0.59 0.00 8.22
N MET A 78 -0.02 1.19 7.97
CA MET A 78 0.74 1.50 6.77
C MET A 78 2.19 1.76 7.13
N CYS A 79 3.11 1.11 6.43
CA CYS A 79 4.54 1.39 6.50
C CYS A 79 5.21 1.00 5.19
N HIS A 80 6.43 1.51 4.94
CA HIS A 80 7.22 1.02 3.82
C HIS A 80 7.76 -0.39 4.09
N GLY A 81 8.15 -0.65 5.33
CA GLY A 81 8.62 -1.96 5.79
C GLY A 81 10.12 -2.05 6.06
N HIS A 82 10.91 -1.08 5.59
CA HIS A 82 12.36 -1.11 5.78
C HIS A 82 12.77 -1.09 7.27
N THR A 83 11.99 -0.45 8.12
CA THR A 83 12.25 -0.40 9.58
C THR A 83 11.91 -1.71 10.29
N TYR A 84 11.18 -2.61 9.65
CA TYR A 84 10.79 -3.91 10.20
C TYR A 84 11.55 -5.09 9.57
N GLY A 85 12.55 -4.82 8.74
CA GLY A 85 13.36 -5.87 8.13
C GLY A 85 12.60 -6.82 7.23
N VAL A 86 11.60 -6.35 6.51
CA VAL A 86 10.68 -7.20 5.70
C VAL A 86 11.39 -7.96 4.57
N LYS A 87 12.59 -7.55 4.16
CA LYS A 87 13.40 -8.31 3.19
C LYS A 87 13.92 -9.62 3.77
N MET A 88 14.02 -9.72 5.11
CA MET A 88 14.49 -10.91 5.81
C MET A 88 13.33 -11.77 6.31
N SER A 89 12.30 -11.15 6.89
CA SER A 89 11.14 -11.82 7.45
C SER A 89 10.02 -10.83 7.68
N TYR A 90 8.75 -11.30 7.65
CA TYR A 90 7.59 -10.48 7.96
C TYR A 90 7.20 -10.54 9.46
N MET A 91 7.93 -11.33 10.25
CA MET A 91 7.56 -11.60 11.65
C MET A 91 7.53 -10.35 12.51
N HIS A 92 8.51 -9.46 12.40
CA HIS A 92 8.53 -8.23 13.21
C HIS A 92 7.35 -7.32 12.90
N LEU A 93 7.01 -7.17 11.63
CA LEU A 93 5.85 -6.38 11.22
C LEU A 93 4.55 -7.03 11.70
N GLU A 94 4.41 -8.33 11.56
CA GLU A 94 3.25 -9.08 12.02
C GLU A 94 3.03 -8.92 13.53
N LEU A 95 4.07 -9.10 14.33
CA LEU A 95 3.99 -8.95 15.78
C LEU A 95 3.62 -7.52 16.18
N HIS A 96 4.22 -6.52 15.56
CA HIS A 96 3.88 -5.12 15.82
C HIS A 96 2.43 -4.80 15.45
N ALA A 97 1.97 -5.24 14.29
CA ALA A 97 0.60 -5.03 13.85
C ALA A 97 -0.42 -5.65 14.82
N LYS A 98 -0.14 -6.86 15.31
CA LYS A 98 -0.98 -7.52 16.32
C LYS A 98 -0.98 -6.77 17.64
N GLU A 99 0.18 -6.29 18.09
CA GLU A 99 0.33 -5.54 19.34
C GLU A 99 -0.50 -4.27 19.34
N ILE A 100 -0.54 -3.54 18.24
CA ILE A 100 -1.33 -2.31 18.13
C ILE A 100 -2.78 -2.52 17.72
N GLY A 101 -3.22 -3.75 17.55
CA GLY A 101 -4.61 -4.11 17.22
C GLY A 101 -5.02 -3.82 15.79
N ALA A 102 -4.09 -3.86 14.84
CA ALA A 102 -4.39 -3.70 13.42
C ALA A 102 -5.16 -4.90 12.86
N ASP A 103 -6.10 -4.63 11.96
CA ASP A 103 -6.80 -5.66 11.19
C ASP A 103 -6.06 -6.00 9.90
N LEU A 104 -5.28 -5.03 9.39
CA LEU A 104 -4.51 -5.13 8.15
C LEU A 104 -3.18 -4.41 8.31
N ALA A 105 -2.09 -5.03 7.83
CA ALA A 105 -0.79 -4.40 7.71
C ALA A 105 -0.38 -4.31 6.24
N LEU A 106 -0.10 -3.10 5.77
CA LEU A 106 0.34 -2.81 4.41
C LEU A 106 1.81 -2.41 4.42
N PHE A 107 2.59 -2.99 3.52
CA PHE A 107 4.03 -2.71 3.39
C PHE A 107 4.50 -2.85 1.94
N GLY A 108 5.67 -2.30 1.66
CA GLY A 108 6.33 -2.39 0.36
C GLY A 108 7.78 -2.87 0.50
N HIS A 109 8.70 -2.11 -0.05
CA HIS A 109 10.16 -2.26 0.06
C HIS A 109 10.76 -3.47 -0.68
N THR A 110 10.12 -4.64 -0.63
CA THR A 110 10.64 -5.85 -1.28
C THR A 110 10.44 -5.87 -2.80
N HIS A 111 9.58 -4.99 -3.33
CA HIS A 111 9.09 -5.01 -4.72
C HIS A 111 8.41 -6.31 -5.12
N LYS A 112 8.07 -7.13 -4.13
CA LYS A 112 7.48 -8.45 -4.34
C LYS A 112 6.06 -8.50 -3.82
N LEU A 113 5.14 -8.87 -4.69
CA LEU A 113 3.75 -9.08 -4.33
C LEU A 113 3.61 -10.15 -3.24
N PHE A 114 2.84 -9.82 -2.21
CA PHE A 114 2.47 -10.76 -1.14
C PHE A 114 1.13 -10.35 -0.54
N TYR A 115 0.25 -11.31 -0.27
CA TYR A 115 -0.92 -11.07 0.56
C TYR A 115 -1.39 -12.37 1.21
N ASP A 116 -1.80 -12.27 2.48
CA ASP A 116 -2.24 -13.40 3.28
C ASP A 116 -3.13 -12.91 4.44
N LYS A 117 -3.97 -13.80 4.93
CA LYS A 117 -4.73 -13.62 6.17
C LYS A 117 -4.37 -14.73 7.12
N HIS A 118 -3.88 -14.39 8.30
CA HIS A 118 -3.40 -15.36 9.28
C HIS A 118 -3.64 -14.85 10.71
N ASN A 119 -4.28 -15.66 11.54
CA ASN A 119 -4.54 -15.36 12.96
C ASN A 119 -5.21 -13.99 13.19
N GLY A 120 -6.22 -13.65 12.40
CA GLY A 120 -6.98 -12.41 12.55
C GLY A 120 -6.31 -11.17 11.98
N LEU A 121 -5.12 -11.29 11.39
CA LEU A 121 -4.40 -10.22 10.72
C LEU A 121 -4.31 -10.50 9.23
N ALA A 122 -4.68 -9.51 8.40
CA ALA A 122 -4.36 -9.52 6.99
C ALA A 122 -3.07 -8.74 6.75
N MET A 123 -2.24 -9.20 5.82
CA MET A 123 -1.01 -8.52 5.41
C MET A 123 -0.98 -8.44 3.89
N MET A 124 -0.53 -7.30 3.35
CA MET A 124 -0.40 -7.13 1.91
C MET A 124 0.82 -6.28 1.56
N ASN A 125 1.57 -6.74 0.58
CA ASN A 125 2.52 -5.95 -0.20
C ASN A 125 1.96 -5.91 -1.63
N PRO A 126 1.64 -4.72 -2.17
CA PRO A 126 1.04 -4.61 -3.51
C PRO A 126 2.03 -4.88 -4.65
N GLY A 127 3.28 -5.16 -4.32
CA GLY A 127 4.37 -5.18 -5.28
C GLY A 127 4.81 -3.78 -5.69
N SER A 128 5.67 -3.67 -6.70
CA SER A 128 6.12 -2.38 -7.18
C SER A 128 5.29 -1.92 -8.39
N ILE A 129 4.79 -0.68 -8.34
CA ILE A 129 4.07 -0.08 -9.46
C ILE A 129 5.02 0.49 -10.54
N GLY A 130 6.29 0.72 -10.19
CA GLY A 130 7.24 1.37 -11.09
C GLY A 130 8.51 0.60 -11.36
N ALA A 131 8.97 -0.22 -10.42
CA ALA A 131 10.25 -0.92 -10.49
C ALA A 131 10.12 -2.37 -9.99
N PRO A 132 9.29 -3.20 -10.65
CA PRO A 132 9.10 -4.58 -10.21
C PRO A 132 10.39 -5.38 -10.33
N LEU A 133 10.46 -6.50 -9.62
CA LEU A 133 11.56 -7.43 -9.76
C LEU A 133 11.66 -7.94 -11.21
N TRP A 134 12.87 -8.28 -11.63
CA TRP A 134 13.11 -8.77 -12.98
C TRP A 134 12.19 -9.96 -13.32
N GLY A 135 11.55 -9.90 -14.48
CA GLY A 135 10.57 -10.91 -14.91
C GLY A 135 9.16 -10.73 -14.36
N CYS A 136 8.93 -9.72 -13.52
CA CYS A 136 7.61 -9.39 -12.99
C CYS A 136 7.01 -8.16 -13.67
N MET A 137 5.69 -8.11 -13.73
CA MET A 137 4.96 -6.92 -14.18
C MET A 137 4.76 -5.95 -13.01
N PRO A 138 4.66 -4.63 -13.29
CA PRO A 138 4.20 -3.68 -12.29
C PRO A 138 2.83 -4.08 -11.76
N SER A 139 2.64 -3.96 -10.44
CA SER A 139 1.42 -4.40 -9.77
C SER A 139 0.94 -3.38 -8.74
N TYR A 140 -0.31 -3.52 -8.34
CA TYR A 140 -0.94 -2.73 -7.30
C TYR A 140 -2.00 -3.54 -6.58
N GLY A 141 -2.36 -3.09 -5.38
CA GLY A 141 -3.41 -3.70 -4.59
C GLY A 141 -4.73 -2.95 -4.69
N ILE A 142 -5.82 -3.68 -4.57
CA ILE A 142 -7.16 -3.12 -4.42
C ILE A 142 -7.79 -3.79 -3.22
N ILE A 143 -8.26 -2.98 -2.27
CA ILE A 143 -8.92 -3.50 -1.08
C ILE A 143 -10.33 -2.92 -1.00
N THR A 144 -11.30 -3.80 -0.84
CA THR A 144 -12.68 -3.41 -0.60
C THR A 144 -12.99 -3.59 0.88
N PHE A 145 -13.38 -2.49 1.53
CA PHE A 145 -13.78 -2.49 2.93
C PHE A 145 -15.28 -2.27 3.06
N ASP A 146 -15.95 -3.14 3.78
CA ASP A 146 -17.36 -3.01 4.12
C ASP A 146 -17.60 -3.64 5.49
N LYS A 147 -17.47 -2.83 6.54
CA LYS A 147 -17.59 -3.30 7.93
C LYS A 147 -19.00 -3.77 8.26
N GLU A 148 -20.00 -3.12 7.69
CA GLU A 148 -21.40 -3.49 7.90
C GLU A 148 -21.68 -4.93 7.48
N HIS A 149 -21.04 -5.40 6.39
CA HIS A 149 -21.16 -6.75 5.88
C HIS A 149 -19.96 -7.66 6.25
N ASP A 150 -19.08 -7.16 7.14
CA ASP A 150 -17.86 -7.87 7.57
C ASP A 150 -16.95 -8.28 6.40
N VAL A 151 -16.75 -7.37 5.45
CA VAL A 151 -15.92 -7.60 4.26
C VAL A 151 -14.65 -6.77 4.31
N MET A 152 -13.52 -7.44 4.16
CA MET A 152 -12.22 -6.84 3.84
C MET A 152 -11.58 -7.75 2.77
N LYS A 153 -11.77 -7.38 1.50
CA LYS A 153 -11.34 -8.19 0.37
C LYS A 153 -10.06 -7.62 -0.23
N LEU A 154 -9.02 -8.45 -0.31
CA LEU A 154 -7.72 -8.12 -0.89
C LEU A 154 -7.64 -8.66 -2.31
N ASP A 155 -7.42 -7.77 -3.27
CA ASP A 155 -7.22 -8.11 -4.68
C ASP A 155 -5.92 -7.47 -5.20
N VAL A 156 -5.40 -8.01 -6.28
CA VAL A 156 -4.21 -7.50 -6.96
C VAL A 156 -4.46 -7.43 -8.46
N ASP A 157 -3.91 -6.40 -9.09
CA ASP A 157 -3.93 -6.30 -10.54
C ASP A 157 -2.58 -5.78 -11.05
N TYR A 158 -2.36 -5.88 -12.34
CA TYR A 158 -1.08 -5.59 -13.00
C TYR A 158 -1.24 -4.52 -14.06
N ILE A 159 -0.15 -3.77 -14.28
CA ILE A 159 -0.03 -2.86 -15.43
C ILE A 159 0.65 -3.64 -16.54
N GLU A 160 -0.07 -3.88 -17.62
CA GLU A 160 0.48 -4.52 -18.82
C GLU A 160 1.28 -3.51 -19.64
N TYR A 161 2.37 -3.97 -20.24
CA TYR A 161 3.21 -3.16 -21.11
C TYR A 161 2.58 -2.94 -22.49
#